data_fff4250a357f59f9d14a1be168ce4fb1
#
_entry.id   fff4250a357f59f9d14a1be168ce4fb1
#
_cell.length_a   1.000
_cell.length_b   1.000
_cell.length_c   1.000
_cell.angle_alpha   90.00
_cell.angle_beta   90.00
_cell.angle_gamma   90.00
#
_symmetry.space_group_name_H-M   'P 1'
#
loop_
_entity.id
_entity.type
_entity.pdbx_description
1 polymer ?
#
loop_
_entity_poly.entity_id
_entity_poly.type
_entity_poly.pdbx_seq_one_letter_code
_entity_poly.pdbx_strand_id
1 'polypeptide(L)'
;ANFGPNAIAGAINFITSIDYSNAFSVNGFDPQNNSFDNNYTKITDNGWHLNIKGTTTQSKTDSSIAKGSEEDGVKNYQLNLNSKKWINDNLEFKSTLYSRKTKSDYDGSATDEIGYISDNRMYAMQSVLKYFTKNSESDLIFHYHNYDRSYENGGYLDEYYSESIVAKGERKIKANQNLSFGYGGEYKYDWGNFENRGSYNASTKGHMKDLSFFANTGYKFNETEMLSIYGRTDNHNTTNINHTYKVNFTKILGKFKLGLTHSTGLRNPSLYELYGSDNYGIVGNTNLAAEKSKTNEFYGEYNFSKKLKFSSTAYRTTIFDRIESNAGYTTFENQINDLNQEGLESELSYNTNNQFFSIFTNFAKSRTATNGPQSRRPDLSYGLNYLKKFNSNLYGPLTFSLNHKYTGDHLDWDGAKNSFQKSTDLLDMSLSKNWFGTNISLNVSNLLNERYEKPATYAQDGRRLRLGISRSY
;
A
#
# COMPACT_ATOMS: atom_id res chain seq x y z
N ALA A 1 13.01 -7.20 7.34
CA ALA A 1 14.41 -7.15 6.90
C ALA A 1 14.57 -6.86 5.40
N ASN A 2 13.80 -7.50 4.49
CA ASN A 2 13.99 -7.37 3.04
C ASN A 2 13.69 -5.98 2.47
N PHE A 3 12.76 -5.25 3.06
CA PHE A 3 12.19 -4.01 2.52
C PHE A 3 12.64 -2.76 3.29
N GLY A 4 13.63 -2.90 4.16
CA GLY A 4 14.21 -1.80 4.93
C GLY A 4 13.36 -1.35 6.12
N PRO A 5 13.74 -0.21 6.73
CA PRO A 5 12.95 0.44 7.76
C PRO A 5 11.57 0.81 7.22
N ASN A 6 10.58 0.89 8.12
CA ASN A 6 9.15 1.10 7.84
C ASN A 6 8.37 -0.15 7.37
N ALA A 7 9.00 -1.34 7.40
CA ALA A 7 8.32 -2.62 7.17
C ALA A 7 8.09 -3.39 8.49
N ILE A 8 7.61 -2.70 9.53
CA ILE A 8 7.51 -3.22 10.91
C ILE A 8 6.56 -4.41 11.04
N ALA A 9 5.46 -4.42 10.29
CA ALA A 9 4.49 -5.50 10.25
C ALA A 9 4.49 -6.28 8.93
N GLY A 10 5.20 -5.79 7.91
CA GLY A 10 5.25 -6.37 6.59
C GLY A 10 5.42 -5.33 5.49
N ALA A 11 5.47 -5.77 4.24
CA ALA A 11 5.52 -4.90 3.07
C ALA A 11 4.67 -5.49 1.95
N ILE A 12 3.94 -4.62 1.26
CA ILE A 12 3.22 -4.96 0.02
C ILE A 12 4.00 -4.33 -1.13
N ASN A 13 4.48 -5.15 -2.05
CA ASN A 13 5.21 -4.69 -3.23
C ASN A 13 4.30 -4.79 -4.46
N PHE A 14 3.88 -3.64 -4.99
CA PHE A 14 3.12 -3.57 -6.23
C PHE A 14 4.10 -3.56 -7.40
N ILE A 15 4.12 -4.66 -8.16
CA ILE A 15 4.90 -4.77 -9.39
C ILE A 15 3.98 -4.44 -10.56
N THR A 16 4.18 -3.28 -11.17
CA THR A 16 3.44 -2.87 -12.36
C THR A 16 4.14 -3.41 -13.61
N SER A 17 3.38 -4.06 -14.49
CA SER A 17 3.83 -4.34 -15.85
C SER A 17 3.60 -3.10 -16.71
N ILE A 18 4.55 -2.80 -17.60
CA ILE A 18 4.29 -1.83 -18.66
C ILE A 18 3.36 -2.54 -19.65
N ASP A 19 2.14 -2.03 -19.80
CA ASP A 19 1.24 -2.48 -20.86
C ASP A 19 1.71 -1.86 -22.18
N TYR A 20 2.08 -2.69 -23.13
CA TYR A 20 2.57 -2.27 -24.45
C TYR A 20 1.43 -2.11 -25.48
N SER A 21 0.19 -2.17 -25.07
CA SER A 21 -0.96 -1.85 -25.92
C SER A 21 -1.33 -0.38 -25.80
N ASN A 22 -1.70 0.22 -26.93
CA ASN A 22 -2.37 1.51 -26.92
C ASN A 22 -3.81 1.27 -26.43
N ALA A 23 -4.26 2.06 -25.47
CA ALA A 23 -5.58 1.89 -24.91
C ALA A 23 -6.15 3.22 -24.40
N PHE A 24 -7.45 3.37 -24.45
CA PHE A 24 -8.16 4.38 -23.69
C PHE A 24 -9.23 3.72 -22.81
N SER A 25 -9.56 4.34 -21.70
CA SER A 25 -10.72 3.98 -20.91
C SER A 25 -11.44 5.20 -20.37
N VAL A 26 -12.75 5.11 -20.33
CA VAL A 26 -13.63 6.07 -19.68
C VAL A 26 -14.46 5.27 -18.66
N ASN A 27 -14.39 5.66 -17.40
CA ASN A 27 -15.16 5.05 -16.34
C ASN A 27 -16.01 6.11 -15.63
N GLY A 28 -17.25 5.75 -15.29
CA GLY A 28 -18.15 6.61 -14.53
C GLY A 28 -18.97 7.53 -15.42
N PHE A 29 -20.04 7.02 -15.96
CA PHE A 29 -21.12 7.85 -16.48
C PHE A 29 -22.06 8.33 -15.37
N ASP A 30 -21.64 8.25 -14.14
CA ASP A 30 -22.19 9.02 -13.05
C ASP A 30 -21.71 10.46 -13.23
N PRO A 31 -22.60 11.47 -13.31
CA PRO A 31 -22.20 12.87 -13.50
C PRO A 31 -21.23 13.40 -12.44
N GLN A 32 -21.23 12.79 -11.26
CA GLN A 32 -20.41 13.19 -10.13
C GLN A 32 -19.06 12.48 -10.07
N ASN A 33 -18.91 11.30 -10.71
CA ASN A 33 -17.71 10.49 -10.60
C ASN A 33 -17.28 9.94 -11.97
N ASN A 34 -16.22 10.48 -12.51
CA ASN A 34 -15.68 10.03 -13.79
C ASN A 34 -14.16 9.93 -13.77
N SER A 35 -13.62 9.02 -14.56
CA SER A 35 -12.19 8.94 -14.86
C SER A 35 -11.96 8.70 -16.34
N PHE A 36 -10.93 9.32 -16.85
CA PHE A 36 -10.42 9.13 -18.19
C PHE A 36 -8.97 8.69 -18.12
N ASP A 37 -8.65 7.57 -18.76
CA ASP A 37 -7.30 7.06 -18.89
C ASP A 37 -6.92 6.96 -20.36
N ASN A 38 -5.70 7.36 -20.68
CA ASN A 38 -5.12 7.19 -22.00
C ASN A 38 -3.73 6.58 -21.85
N ASN A 39 -3.45 5.54 -22.61
CA ASN A 39 -2.19 4.84 -22.63
C ASN A 39 -1.68 4.76 -24.08
N TYR A 40 -0.51 5.31 -24.32
CA TYR A 40 0.16 5.28 -25.61
C TYR A 40 1.52 4.61 -25.46
N THR A 41 1.82 3.66 -26.35
CA THR A 41 3.08 2.92 -26.35
C THR A 41 3.70 2.95 -27.76
N LYS A 42 5.01 3.13 -27.79
CA LYS A 42 5.80 3.11 -29.01
C LYS A 42 7.10 2.33 -28.80
N ILE A 43 7.42 1.46 -29.75
CA ILE A 43 8.76 0.87 -29.87
C ILE A 43 9.46 1.62 -30.98
N THR A 44 10.65 2.17 -30.70
CA THR A 44 11.45 2.91 -31.68
C THR A 44 12.38 1.96 -32.43
N ASP A 45 12.88 2.38 -33.62
CA ASP A 45 13.77 1.57 -34.47
C ASP A 45 15.10 1.22 -33.76
N ASN A 46 15.54 2.03 -32.79
CA ASN A 46 16.73 1.78 -31.99
C ASN A 46 16.45 1.02 -30.68
N GLY A 47 15.29 0.39 -30.56
CA GLY A 47 14.93 -0.56 -29.48
C GLY A 47 14.48 0.07 -28.17
N TRP A 48 14.13 1.37 -28.11
CA TRP A 48 13.45 1.94 -26.97
C TRP A 48 11.97 1.54 -26.95
N HIS A 49 11.54 1.03 -25.81
CA HIS A 49 10.12 0.87 -25.47
C HIS A 49 9.70 2.09 -24.66
N LEU A 50 8.82 2.89 -25.20
CA LEU A 50 8.30 4.10 -24.56
C LEU A 50 6.81 3.93 -24.28
N ASN A 51 6.38 4.32 -23.09
CA ASN A 51 4.98 4.30 -22.69
C ASN A 51 4.63 5.61 -21.98
N ILE A 52 3.53 6.21 -22.38
CA ILE A 52 2.96 7.42 -21.78
C ILE A 52 1.55 7.08 -21.33
N LYS A 53 1.28 7.24 -20.05
CA LYS A 53 -0.06 7.07 -19.50
C LYS A 53 -0.51 8.33 -18.76
N GLY A 54 -1.63 8.89 -19.20
CA GLY A 54 -2.33 9.99 -18.55
C GLY A 54 -3.62 9.48 -17.89
N THR A 55 -3.90 9.94 -16.67
CA THR A 55 -5.15 9.66 -15.96
C THR A 55 -5.71 10.97 -15.40
N THR A 56 -7.00 11.20 -15.63
CA THR A 56 -7.75 12.28 -15.01
C THR A 56 -8.93 11.67 -14.26
N THR A 57 -9.10 12.02 -13.00
CA THR A 57 -10.24 11.59 -12.19
C THR A 57 -10.90 12.80 -11.57
N GLN A 58 -12.21 12.86 -11.66
CA GLN A 58 -13.03 13.80 -10.91
C GLN A 58 -14.07 13.02 -10.11
N SER A 59 -14.20 13.34 -8.84
CA SER A 59 -15.24 12.83 -7.99
C SER A 59 -15.88 13.98 -7.24
N LYS A 60 -17.20 13.97 -7.12
CA LYS A 60 -17.98 14.85 -6.29
C LYS A 60 -18.92 13.95 -5.48
N THR A 61 -18.88 14.07 -4.19
CA THR A 61 -19.61 13.22 -3.26
C THR A 61 -20.48 14.07 -2.37
N ASP A 62 -21.46 13.49 -1.71
CA ASP A 62 -22.09 14.11 -0.55
C ASP A 62 -21.01 14.46 0.48
N SER A 63 -21.29 15.35 1.43
CA SER A 63 -20.34 15.70 2.49
C SER A 63 -19.69 14.47 3.10
N SER A 64 -18.38 14.55 3.33
CA SER A 64 -17.62 13.49 4.01
C SER A 64 -18.02 13.36 5.48
N ILE A 65 -18.59 14.39 6.09
CA ILE A 65 -19.17 14.33 7.44
C ILE A 65 -20.58 13.74 7.38
N ALA A 66 -20.87 12.75 8.23
CA ALA A 66 -22.14 12.00 8.23
C ALA A 66 -23.40 12.85 8.42
N LYS A 67 -23.27 14.06 8.98
CA LYS A 67 -24.33 15.03 9.19
C LYS A 67 -24.13 16.30 8.37
N GLY A 68 -23.16 16.31 7.46
CA GLY A 68 -22.87 17.43 6.60
C GLY A 68 -23.89 17.60 5.48
N SER A 69 -23.87 18.76 4.85
CA SER A 69 -24.79 19.15 3.78
C SER A 69 -24.10 19.70 2.53
N GLU A 70 -22.79 19.96 2.61
CA GLU A 70 -22.04 20.38 1.45
C GLU A 70 -21.61 19.17 0.59
N GLU A 71 -21.12 19.44 -0.60
CA GLU A 71 -20.59 18.40 -1.49
C GLU A 71 -19.07 18.51 -1.52
N ASP A 72 -18.38 17.44 -1.11
CA ASP A 72 -16.93 17.34 -1.21
C ASP A 72 -16.49 16.86 -2.59
N GLY A 73 -15.44 17.45 -3.10
CA GLY A 73 -14.91 17.15 -4.42
C GLY A 73 -13.44 16.75 -4.41
N VAL A 74 -13.07 15.86 -5.37
CA VAL A 74 -11.68 15.50 -5.64
C VAL A 74 -11.41 15.62 -7.13
N LYS A 75 -10.31 16.31 -7.49
CA LYS A 75 -9.75 16.33 -8.84
C LYS A 75 -8.33 15.80 -8.80
N ASN A 76 -8.05 14.79 -9.61
CA ASN A 76 -6.74 14.16 -9.66
C ASN A 76 -6.26 14.04 -11.11
N TYR A 77 -5.02 14.47 -11.34
CA TYR A 77 -4.32 14.39 -12.63
C TYR A 77 -3.03 13.62 -12.41
N GLN A 78 -2.79 12.62 -13.26
CA GLN A 78 -1.59 11.80 -13.19
C GLN A 78 -0.97 11.66 -14.58
N LEU A 79 0.35 11.70 -14.64
CA LEU A 79 1.14 11.40 -15.82
C LEU A 79 2.25 10.41 -15.45
N ASN A 80 2.34 9.33 -16.22
CA ASN A 80 3.42 8.36 -16.14
C ASN A 80 4.14 8.30 -17.48
N LEU A 81 5.45 8.43 -17.46
CA LEU A 81 6.33 8.19 -18.60
C LEU A 81 7.26 7.02 -18.24
N ASN A 82 7.17 5.95 -18.98
CA ASN A 82 8.02 4.78 -18.78
C ASN A 82 8.90 4.59 -20.01
N SER A 83 10.16 4.27 -19.77
CA SER A 83 11.09 3.88 -20.82
C SER A 83 11.88 2.65 -20.44
N LYS A 84 12.14 1.81 -21.41
CA LYS A 84 12.92 0.59 -21.27
C LYS A 84 13.76 0.37 -22.51
N LYS A 85 15.03 -0.06 -22.31
CA LYS A 85 15.92 -0.46 -23.41
C LYS A 85 16.88 -1.54 -22.94
N TRP A 86 17.11 -2.53 -23.78
CA TRP A 86 18.29 -3.38 -23.71
C TRP A 86 19.46 -2.66 -24.37
N ILE A 87 20.49 -2.32 -23.58
CA ILE A 87 21.71 -1.66 -24.06
C ILE A 87 22.56 -2.68 -24.81
N ASN A 88 22.62 -3.92 -24.27
CA ASN A 88 23.17 -5.11 -24.88
C ASN A 88 22.49 -6.36 -24.30
N ASP A 89 22.94 -7.56 -24.66
CA ASP A 89 22.32 -8.84 -24.26
C ASP A 89 22.26 -9.04 -22.74
N ASN A 90 23.09 -8.32 -21.99
CA ASN A 90 23.23 -8.51 -20.54
C ASN A 90 22.80 -7.28 -19.73
N LEU A 91 22.55 -6.14 -20.37
CA LEU A 91 22.33 -4.87 -19.68
C LEU A 91 21.02 -4.24 -20.11
N GLU A 92 20.08 -4.13 -19.15
CA GLU A 92 18.77 -3.50 -19.33
C GLU A 92 18.71 -2.18 -18.54
N PHE A 93 18.24 -1.14 -19.16
CA PHE A 93 17.89 0.13 -18.52
C PHE A 93 16.38 0.34 -18.52
N LYS A 94 15.86 0.81 -17.38
CA LYS A 94 14.46 1.24 -17.19
C LYS A 94 14.43 2.58 -16.52
N SER A 95 13.49 3.44 -16.92
CA SER A 95 13.20 4.67 -16.19
C SER A 95 11.71 4.95 -16.17
N THR A 96 11.23 5.46 -15.06
CA THR A 96 9.85 5.92 -14.86
C THR A 96 9.89 7.34 -14.33
N LEU A 97 9.13 8.23 -14.97
CA LEU A 97 8.81 9.56 -14.45
C LEU A 97 7.33 9.57 -14.11
N TYR A 98 7.00 10.11 -12.95
CA TYR A 98 5.65 10.20 -12.44
C TYR A 98 5.36 11.61 -11.97
N SER A 99 4.18 12.12 -12.33
CA SER A 99 3.66 13.38 -11.81
C SER A 99 2.21 13.20 -11.39
N ARG A 100 1.83 13.74 -10.25
CA ARG A 100 0.46 13.78 -9.76
C ARG A 100 0.14 15.14 -9.17
N LYS A 101 -1.06 15.65 -9.49
CA LYS A 101 -1.68 16.78 -8.81
C LYS A 101 -3.07 16.34 -8.35
N THR A 102 -3.35 16.51 -7.05
CA THR A 102 -4.65 16.24 -6.46
C THR A 102 -5.12 17.47 -5.70
N LYS A 103 -6.32 17.95 -6.01
CA LYS A 103 -7.02 18.96 -5.23
C LYS A 103 -8.28 18.32 -4.66
N SER A 104 -8.51 18.45 -3.36
CA SER A 104 -9.69 17.90 -2.69
C SER A 104 -10.22 18.89 -1.66
N ASP A 105 -11.53 18.92 -1.55
CA ASP A 105 -12.20 19.48 -0.40
C ASP A 105 -12.07 18.48 0.76
N TYR A 106 -12.08 18.96 2.01
CA TYR A 106 -12.01 18.10 3.20
C TYR A 106 -12.66 18.77 4.39
N ASP A 107 -13.08 17.98 5.35
CA ASP A 107 -13.68 18.45 6.59
C ASP A 107 -12.76 18.34 7.79
N GLY A 108 -13.03 19.12 8.82
CA GLY A 108 -12.47 18.96 10.14
C GLY A 108 -12.98 17.69 10.83
N SER A 109 -12.68 17.52 12.11
CA SER A 109 -12.91 16.25 12.82
C SER A 109 -14.37 15.89 13.09
N ALA A 110 -15.31 16.83 13.05
CA ALA A 110 -16.72 16.58 13.37
C ALA A 110 -17.68 17.64 12.80
N THR A 111 -17.21 18.58 12.02
CA THR A 111 -17.94 19.70 11.47
C THR A 111 -17.83 19.74 9.96
N ASP A 112 -18.94 20.08 9.30
CA ASP A 112 -19.06 20.29 7.87
C ASP A 112 -18.44 21.65 7.53
N GLU A 113 -17.26 21.68 6.94
CA GLU A 113 -16.39 22.86 6.90
C GLU A 113 -16.24 23.37 5.46
N ILE A 114 -17.01 24.37 5.10
CA ILE A 114 -17.01 24.96 3.75
C ILE A 114 -15.66 25.63 3.46
N GLY A 115 -15.04 25.27 2.33
CA GLY A 115 -13.84 25.91 1.81
C GLY A 115 -12.53 25.41 2.39
N TYR A 116 -12.53 24.27 3.09
CA TYR A 116 -11.31 23.58 3.47
C TYR A 116 -10.75 22.82 2.25
N ILE A 117 -9.54 23.17 1.85
CA ILE A 117 -8.93 22.69 0.60
C ILE A 117 -7.57 22.07 0.87
N SER A 118 -7.34 20.90 0.29
CA SER A 118 -6.02 20.28 0.20
C SER A 118 -5.54 20.28 -1.26
N ASP A 119 -4.38 20.89 -1.54
CA ASP A 119 -3.67 20.80 -2.84
C ASP A 119 -2.38 20.00 -2.64
N ASN A 120 -2.24 18.90 -3.36
CA ASN A 120 -1.11 17.99 -3.25
C ASN A 120 -0.47 17.80 -4.62
N ARG A 121 0.86 17.97 -4.68
CA ARG A 121 1.67 17.74 -5.88
C ARG A 121 2.78 16.75 -5.56
N MET A 122 3.02 15.86 -6.48
CA MET A 122 4.10 14.87 -6.37
C MET A 122 4.80 14.72 -7.72
N TYR A 123 6.12 14.72 -7.68
CA TYR A 123 6.95 14.30 -8.79
C TYR A 123 7.85 13.17 -8.31
N ALA A 124 8.01 12.14 -9.13
CA ALA A 124 8.92 11.04 -8.82
C ALA A 124 9.65 10.59 -10.08
N MET A 125 10.89 10.15 -9.88
CA MET A 125 11.72 9.52 -10.90
C MET A 125 12.33 8.25 -10.31
N GLN A 126 12.27 7.17 -11.07
CA GLN A 126 13.03 5.95 -10.77
C GLN A 126 13.82 5.54 -12.01
N SER A 127 15.10 5.24 -11.83
CA SER A 127 15.94 4.65 -12.86
C SER A 127 16.56 3.36 -12.33
N VAL A 128 16.54 2.32 -13.13
CA VAL A 128 17.05 0.99 -12.80
C VAL A 128 17.97 0.52 -13.91
N LEU A 129 19.19 0.19 -13.56
CA LEU A 129 20.13 -0.49 -14.44
C LEU A 129 20.29 -1.93 -13.94
N LYS A 130 19.94 -2.89 -14.80
CA LYS A 130 19.99 -4.33 -14.49
C LYS A 130 21.07 -5.00 -15.33
N TYR A 131 21.97 -5.69 -14.66
CA TYR A 131 23.00 -6.47 -15.32
C TYR A 131 22.83 -7.96 -15.02
N PHE A 132 22.75 -8.76 -16.06
CA PHE A 132 22.52 -10.21 -16.00
C PHE A 132 23.78 -10.97 -16.40
N THR A 133 24.07 -12.03 -15.68
CA THR A 133 24.99 -13.07 -16.11
C THR A 133 24.28 -14.42 -16.06
N LYS A 134 24.95 -15.49 -16.49
CA LYS A 134 24.40 -16.84 -16.40
C LYS A 134 23.89 -17.22 -15.01
N ASN A 135 24.54 -16.72 -13.95
CA ASN A 135 24.27 -17.14 -12.57
C ASN A 135 23.98 -15.96 -11.63
N SER A 136 23.93 -14.73 -12.12
CA SER A 136 23.66 -13.59 -11.25
C SER A 136 22.87 -12.48 -11.93
N GLU A 137 22.15 -11.72 -11.11
CA GLU A 137 21.48 -10.48 -11.44
C GLU A 137 21.98 -9.38 -10.51
N SER A 138 22.33 -8.22 -11.08
CA SER A 138 22.76 -7.04 -10.31
C SER A 138 21.88 -5.87 -10.69
N ASP A 139 21.32 -5.18 -9.70
CA ASP A 139 20.49 -4.01 -9.88
C ASP A 139 21.16 -2.79 -9.26
N LEU A 140 21.24 -1.69 -10.02
CA LEU A 140 21.52 -0.36 -9.52
C LEU A 140 20.27 0.49 -9.68
N ILE A 141 19.74 0.98 -8.57
CA ILE A 141 18.46 1.69 -8.50
C ILE A 141 18.73 3.10 -7.98
N PHE A 142 18.25 4.08 -8.71
CA PHE A 142 18.16 5.46 -8.25
C PHE A 142 16.69 5.86 -8.21
N HIS A 143 16.27 6.43 -7.08
CA HIS A 143 14.93 6.95 -6.92
C HIS A 143 14.98 8.35 -6.32
N TYR A 144 14.18 9.25 -6.89
CA TYR A 144 13.93 10.61 -6.38
C TYR A 144 12.44 10.85 -6.33
N HIS A 145 11.95 11.47 -5.28
CA HIS A 145 10.64 12.08 -5.29
C HIS A 145 10.62 13.35 -4.44
N ASN A 146 9.73 14.26 -4.82
CA ASN A 146 9.31 15.34 -3.95
C ASN A 146 7.81 15.31 -3.74
N TYR A 147 7.37 15.87 -2.66
CA TYR A 147 5.98 15.98 -2.29
C TYR A 147 5.73 17.37 -1.69
N ASP A 148 4.82 18.11 -2.34
CA ASP A 148 4.39 19.44 -1.97
C ASP A 148 2.89 19.36 -1.60
N ARG A 149 2.53 19.73 -0.39
CA ARG A 149 1.20 19.62 0.15
C ARG A 149 0.81 20.90 0.89
N SER A 150 -0.37 21.42 0.59
CA SER A 150 -0.97 22.49 1.34
C SER A 150 -2.36 22.12 1.86
N TYR A 151 -2.66 22.61 3.06
CA TYR A 151 -3.97 22.53 3.67
C TYR A 151 -4.40 23.95 4.03
N GLU A 152 -5.50 24.41 3.44
CA GLU A 152 -6.12 25.69 3.73
C GLU A 152 -7.43 25.44 4.48
N ASN A 153 -7.59 26.06 5.66
CA ASN A 153 -8.78 25.89 6.49
C ASN A 153 -9.13 27.20 7.21
N GLY A 154 -10.19 27.87 6.77
CA GLY A 154 -10.75 29.02 7.50
C GLY A 154 -9.78 30.17 7.82
N GLY A 155 -8.74 30.38 7.02
CA GLY A 155 -7.70 31.39 7.20
C GLY A 155 -6.37 30.86 7.77
N TYR A 156 -6.29 29.57 8.03
CA TYR A 156 -5.03 28.88 8.37
C TYR A 156 -4.48 28.20 7.11
N LEU A 157 -3.15 28.18 7.01
CA LEU A 157 -2.44 27.52 5.91
C LEU A 157 -1.28 26.69 6.47
N ASP A 158 -1.32 25.39 6.23
CA ASP A 158 -0.22 24.47 6.50
C ASP A 158 0.41 24.03 5.18
N GLU A 159 1.72 24.27 5.01
CA GLU A 159 2.49 23.91 3.83
C GLU A 159 3.58 22.91 4.22
N TYR A 160 3.57 21.74 3.60
CA TYR A 160 4.51 20.67 3.86
C TYR A 160 5.22 20.27 2.58
N TYR A 161 6.51 20.51 2.54
CA TYR A 161 7.38 20.10 1.44
C TYR A 161 8.36 19.01 1.89
N SER A 162 8.55 18.00 1.08
CA SER A 162 9.56 16.97 1.33
C SER A 162 10.22 16.47 0.05
N GLU A 163 11.47 16.10 0.17
CA GLU A 163 12.26 15.42 -0.89
C GLU A 163 12.86 14.15 -0.35
N SER A 164 13.01 13.15 -1.22
CA SER A 164 13.69 11.89 -0.92
C SER A 164 14.55 11.45 -2.08
N ILE A 165 15.78 11.06 -1.77
CA ILE A 165 16.73 10.45 -2.69
C ILE A 165 17.10 9.08 -2.14
N VAL A 166 17.04 8.04 -2.99
CA VAL A 166 17.50 6.69 -2.67
C VAL A 166 18.46 6.22 -3.76
N ALA A 167 19.62 5.75 -3.35
CA ALA A 167 20.55 5.02 -4.21
C ALA A 167 20.78 3.63 -3.62
N LYS A 168 20.44 2.57 -4.38
CA LYS A 168 20.53 1.19 -3.93
C LYS A 168 21.27 0.35 -4.96
N GLY A 169 22.25 -0.44 -4.49
CA GLY A 169 22.90 -1.49 -5.26
C GLY A 169 22.62 -2.86 -4.64
N GLU A 170 22.21 -3.84 -5.45
CA GLU A 170 22.04 -5.21 -4.98
C GLU A 170 22.54 -6.22 -6.01
N ARG A 171 23.03 -7.36 -5.52
CA ARG A 171 23.40 -8.50 -6.36
C ARG A 171 22.81 -9.79 -5.80
N LYS A 172 22.20 -10.58 -6.68
CA LYS A 172 21.64 -11.91 -6.40
C LYS A 172 22.44 -12.92 -7.19
N ILE A 173 22.88 -13.99 -6.55
CA ILE A 173 23.76 -15.00 -7.12
C ILE A 173 23.13 -16.38 -6.87
N LYS A 174 22.99 -17.17 -7.92
CA LYS A 174 22.64 -18.58 -7.85
C LYS A 174 23.94 -19.38 -7.90
N ALA A 175 24.49 -19.71 -6.72
CA ALA A 175 25.79 -20.41 -6.64
C ALA A 175 25.71 -21.82 -7.22
N ASN A 176 24.60 -22.53 -6.96
CA ASN A 176 24.28 -23.84 -7.53
C ASN A 176 22.76 -24.09 -7.49
N GLN A 177 22.32 -25.33 -7.72
CA GLN A 177 20.88 -25.68 -7.70
C GLN A 177 20.24 -25.53 -6.30
N ASN A 178 21.05 -25.65 -5.24
CA ASN A 178 20.57 -25.66 -3.86
C ASN A 178 20.86 -24.34 -3.11
N LEU A 179 21.86 -23.58 -3.52
CA LEU A 179 22.33 -22.38 -2.81
C LEU A 179 22.17 -21.13 -3.66
N SER A 180 21.46 -20.17 -3.12
CA SER A 180 21.39 -18.79 -3.61
C SER A 180 21.74 -17.82 -2.49
N PHE A 181 22.39 -16.70 -2.81
CA PHE A 181 22.62 -15.63 -1.88
C PHE A 181 22.53 -14.27 -2.57
N GLY A 182 22.28 -13.25 -1.80
CA GLY A 182 22.24 -11.87 -2.26
C GLY A 182 22.81 -10.94 -1.23
N TYR A 183 23.31 -9.80 -1.69
CA TYR A 183 23.80 -8.73 -0.83
C TYR A 183 23.64 -7.39 -1.52
N GLY A 184 23.65 -6.35 -0.73
CA GLY A 184 23.55 -4.99 -1.26
C GLY A 184 23.70 -3.93 -0.20
N GLY A 185 23.66 -2.69 -0.67
CA GLY A 185 23.66 -1.49 0.16
C GLY A 185 22.67 -0.48 -0.37
N GLU A 186 22.22 0.39 0.53
CA GLU A 186 21.27 1.45 0.22
C GLU A 186 21.65 2.70 0.99
N TYR A 187 21.63 3.83 0.31
CA TYR A 187 21.70 5.14 0.92
C TYR A 187 20.39 5.88 0.68
N LYS A 188 19.79 6.41 1.72
CA LYS A 188 18.58 7.20 1.67
C LYS A 188 18.82 8.56 2.34
N TYR A 189 18.34 9.63 1.69
CA TYR A 189 18.34 10.97 2.21
C TYR A 189 16.94 11.56 2.06
N ASP A 190 16.32 11.95 3.18
CA ASP A 190 15.05 12.63 3.21
C ASP A 190 15.24 14.04 3.79
N TRP A 191 14.62 15.03 3.17
CA TRP A 191 14.57 16.40 3.66
C TRP A 191 13.14 16.92 3.67
N GLY A 192 12.79 17.78 4.64
CA GLY A 192 11.46 18.36 4.74
C GLY A 192 11.47 19.76 5.34
N ASN A 193 10.48 20.55 4.90
CA ASN A 193 10.15 21.87 5.41
C ASN A 193 8.66 21.91 5.73
N PHE A 194 8.32 22.44 6.90
CA PHE A 194 6.97 22.55 7.44
C PHE A 194 6.73 24.00 7.80
N GLU A 195 5.78 24.65 7.13
CA GLU A 195 5.41 26.05 7.34
C GLU A 195 3.95 26.15 7.74
N ASN A 196 3.67 26.88 8.80
CA ASN A 196 2.33 27.10 9.33
C ASN A 196 2.07 28.59 9.42
N ARG A 197 0.91 29.02 8.94
CA ARG A 197 0.46 30.41 9.00
C ARG A 197 -0.97 30.45 9.56
N GLY A 198 -1.16 31.24 10.63
CA GLY A 198 -2.45 31.30 11.31
C GLY A 198 -2.28 31.39 12.82
N SER A 199 -2.88 30.47 13.60
CA SER A 199 -2.79 30.49 15.06
C SER A 199 -1.38 30.24 15.56
N TYR A 200 -0.64 29.37 14.92
CA TYR A 200 0.75 29.06 15.21
C TYR A 200 1.58 29.34 13.97
N ASN A 201 2.27 30.48 13.95
CA ASN A 201 3.20 30.76 12.87
C ASN A 201 4.53 30.10 13.19
N ALA A 202 4.79 28.97 12.53
CA ALA A 202 6.02 28.20 12.69
C ALA A 202 6.64 27.90 11.34
N SER A 203 7.96 27.80 11.29
CA SER A 203 8.71 27.27 10.16
C SER A 203 9.77 26.35 10.71
N THR A 204 9.64 25.07 10.44
CA THR A 204 10.58 24.04 10.88
C THR A 204 11.10 23.25 9.69
N LYS A 205 12.31 22.75 9.77
CA LYS A 205 12.93 21.93 8.71
C LYS A 205 13.85 20.89 9.31
N GLY A 206 14.01 19.81 8.60
CA GLY A 206 14.92 18.74 9.04
C GLY A 206 15.28 17.78 7.93
N HIS A 207 16.21 16.90 8.26
CA HIS A 207 16.64 15.86 7.33
C HIS A 207 16.97 14.55 8.05
N MET A 208 16.83 13.46 7.32
CA MET A 208 17.20 12.10 7.74
C MET A 208 18.19 11.51 6.74
N LYS A 209 19.15 10.75 7.25
CA LYS A 209 20.10 9.97 6.44
C LYS A 209 20.09 8.55 6.96
N ASP A 210 20.04 7.60 6.06
CA ASP A 210 20.13 6.18 6.37
C ASP A 210 21.12 5.51 5.41
N LEU A 211 22.11 4.83 5.97
CA LEU A 211 23.05 3.98 5.25
C LEU A 211 22.82 2.54 5.70
N SER A 212 22.49 1.69 4.77
CA SER A 212 22.10 0.32 5.09
C SER A 212 22.91 -0.70 4.31
N PHE A 213 23.19 -1.83 4.94
CA PHE A 213 23.75 -3.02 4.31
C PHE A 213 22.89 -4.23 4.61
N PHE A 214 22.69 -5.08 3.62
CA PHE A 214 21.86 -6.27 3.76
C PHE A 214 22.44 -7.46 3.01
N ALA A 215 22.14 -8.64 3.54
CA ALA A 215 22.50 -9.91 2.90
C ALA A 215 21.38 -10.92 3.14
N ASN A 216 21.26 -11.87 2.20
CA ASN A 216 20.34 -12.98 2.34
C ASN A 216 20.92 -14.25 1.74
N THR A 217 20.41 -15.39 2.20
CA THR A 217 20.73 -16.69 1.64
C THR A 217 19.50 -17.58 1.65
N GLY A 218 19.38 -18.39 0.62
CA GLY A 218 18.39 -19.47 0.52
C GLY A 218 19.08 -20.78 0.25
N TYR A 219 18.84 -21.76 1.10
CA TYR A 219 19.40 -23.09 0.97
C TYR A 219 18.29 -24.15 0.88
N LYS A 220 18.32 -24.93 -0.20
CA LYS A 220 17.45 -26.10 -0.40
C LYS A 220 18.18 -27.33 0.09
N PHE A 221 17.70 -27.96 1.17
CA PHE A 221 18.24 -29.24 1.63
C PHE A 221 17.91 -30.35 0.61
N ASN A 222 16.71 -30.27 0.04
CA ASN A 222 16.18 -31.12 -1.02
C ASN A 222 15.04 -30.39 -1.73
N GLU A 223 14.28 -31.10 -2.59
CA GLU A 223 13.15 -30.52 -3.34
C GLU A 223 11.98 -30.07 -2.45
N THR A 224 11.92 -30.59 -1.21
CA THR A 224 10.80 -30.33 -0.29
C THR A 224 11.15 -29.45 0.90
N GLU A 225 12.42 -29.16 1.15
CA GLU A 225 12.87 -28.42 2.34
C GLU A 225 13.77 -27.25 1.95
N MET A 226 13.43 -26.07 2.46
CA MET A 226 14.17 -24.84 2.18
C MET A 226 14.29 -23.99 3.43
N LEU A 227 15.49 -23.47 3.70
CA LEU A 227 15.78 -22.45 4.69
C LEU A 227 16.14 -21.15 3.98
N SER A 228 15.58 -20.03 4.44
CA SER A 228 15.95 -18.68 3.97
C SER A 228 16.30 -17.81 5.17
N ILE A 229 17.40 -17.09 5.07
CA ILE A 229 17.88 -16.17 6.11
C ILE A 229 18.14 -14.81 5.47
N TYR A 230 17.71 -13.74 6.14
CA TYR A 230 17.92 -12.36 5.76
C TYR A 230 18.46 -11.59 6.93
N GLY A 231 19.40 -10.71 6.72
CA GLY A 231 19.94 -9.79 7.69
C GLY A 231 20.12 -8.40 7.08
N ARG A 232 19.88 -7.38 7.89
CA ARG A 232 20.07 -5.97 7.50
C ARG A 232 20.54 -5.16 8.70
N THR A 233 21.42 -4.23 8.42
CA THR A 233 21.89 -3.21 9.37
C THR A 233 21.61 -1.85 8.76
N ASP A 234 20.95 -0.99 9.52
CA ASP A 234 20.60 0.38 9.15
C ASP A 234 21.32 1.34 10.10
N ASN A 235 22.07 2.31 9.56
CA ASN A 235 22.70 3.39 10.32
C ASN A 235 22.01 4.69 10.01
N HIS A 236 21.11 5.09 10.90
CA HIS A 236 20.26 6.27 10.75
C HIS A 236 20.77 7.40 11.64
N ASN A 237 20.77 8.63 11.13
CA ASN A 237 21.38 9.78 11.84
C ASN A 237 20.65 10.20 13.13
N THR A 238 19.41 9.78 13.36
CA THR A 238 18.65 10.08 14.59
C THR A 238 18.48 8.87 15.50
N THR A 239 18.28 7.67 14.95
CA THR A 239 18.00 6.45 15.71
C THR A 239 19.20 5.51 15.84
N ASN A 240 20.40 5.94 15.38
CA ASN A 240 21.65 5.18 15.40
C ASN A 240 21.58 3.85 14.62
N ILE A 241 22.40 2.89 15.01
CA ILE A 241 22.51 1.59 14.34
C ILE A 241 21.43 0.64 14.86
N ASN A 242 20.69 0.07 13.93
CA ASN A 242 19.66 -0.94 14.19
C ASN A 242 19.88 -2.16 13.30
N HIS A 243 19.53 -3.34 13.81
CA HIS A 243 19.67 -4.61 13.11
C HIS A 243 18.30 -5.29 12.98
N THR A 244 18.02 -5.80 11.80
CA THR A 244 16.82 -6.61 11.55
C THR A 244 17.19 -7.90 10.86
N TYR A 245 16.42 -8.98 11.13
CA TYR A 245 16.64 -10.26 10.51
C TYR A 245 15.31 -11.00 10.28
N LYS A 246 15.34 -11.98 9.38
CA LYS A 246 14.25 -12.92 9.14
C LYS A 246 14.83 -14.31 8.86
N VAL A 247 14.28 -15.31 9.53
CA VAL A 247 14.55 -16.72 9.28
C VAL A 247 13.23 -17.38 8.87
N ASN A 248 13.22 -18.06 7.75
CA ASN A 248 12.06 -18.78 7.26
C ASN A 248 12.46 -20.22 6.88
N PHE A 249 11.76 -21.20 7.42
CA PHE A 249 11.87 -22.60 7.05
C PHE A 249 10.57 -23.06 6.40
N THR A 250 10.68 -23.74 5.26
CA THR A 250 9.52 -24.28 4.53
C THR A 250 9.73 -25.76 4.27
N LYS A 251 8.68 -26.58 4.47
CA LYS A 251 8.66 -28.01 4.21
C LYS A 251 7.39 -28.42 3.44
N ILE A 252 7.57 -29.22 2.40
CA ILE A 252 6.48 -29.82 1.62
C ILE A 252 6.36 -31.31 2.01
N LEU A 253 5.17 -31.73 2.41
CA LEU A 253 4.83 -33.10 2.82
C LEU A 253 3.64 -33.58 1.98
N GLY A 254 3.93 -34.10 0.80
CA GLY A 254 2.88 -34.51 -0.16
C GLY A 254 2.02 -33.32 -0.58
N LYS A 255 0.76 -33.30 -0.12
CA LYS A 255 -0.19 -32.20 -0.41
C LYS A 255 -0.11 -31.03 0.57
N PHE A 256 0.66 -31.16 1.67
CA PHE A 256 0.86 -30.12 2.66
C PHE A 256 2.12 -29.30 2.34
N LYS A 257 2.03 -28.00 2.54
CA LYS A 257 3.18 -27.11 2.62
C LYS A 257 3.12 -26.40 3.96
N LEU A 258 4.17 -26.47 4.75
CA LEU A 258 4.29 -25.87 6.06
C LEU A 258 5.42 -24.85 6.05
N GLY A 259 5.26 -23.76 6.78
CA GLY A 259 6.27 -22.72 6.94
C GLY A 259 6.32 -22.19 8.37
N LEU A 260 7.54 -21.94 8.84
CA LEU A 260 7.82 -21.26 10.09
C LEU A 260 8.65 -20.03 9.80
N THR A 261 8.25 -18.90 10.32
CA THR A 261 8.98 -17.63 10.19
C THR A 261 9.20 -17.01 11.55
N HIS A 262 10.43 -16.57 11.81
CA HIS A 262 10.75 -15.62 12.85
C HIS A 262 11.40 -14.39 12.22
N SER A 263 10.93 -13.18 12.56
CA SER A 263 11.45 -11.94 11.99
C SER A 263 11.41 -10.79 13.00
N THR A 264 12.30 -9.84 12.78
CA THR A 264 12.27 -8.53 13.44
C THR A 264 11.97 -7.45 12.41
N GLY A 265 11.31 -6.39 12.84
CA GLY A 265 11.00 -5.20 12.05
C GLY A 265 11.51 -3.93 12.71
N LEU A 266 11.65 -2.88 11.92
CA LEU A 266 12.09 -1.55 12.32
C LEU A 266 11.22 -0.50 11.63
N ARG A 267 10.84 0.59 12.35
CA ARG A 267 10.32 1.82 11.78
C ARG A 267 11.06 3.01 12.37
N ASN A 268 11.78 3.72 11.54
CA ASN A 268 12.35 5.01 11.95
C ASN A 268 11.23 6.05 12.05
N PRO A 269 11.37 7.07 12.93
CA PRO A 269 10.47 8.21 12.95
C PRO A 269 10.37 8.86 11.56
N SER A 270 9.23 9.41 11.22
CA SER A 270 9.05 10.20 10.00
C SER A 270 9.63 11.61 10.16
N LEU A 271 9.82 12.32 9.05
CA LEU A 271 10.23 13.74 9.09
C LEU A 271 9.27 14.59 9.91
N TYR A 272 7.95 14.33 9.82
CA TYR A 272 6.94 15.06 10.58
C TYR A 272 7.02 14.76 12.08
N GLU A 273 7.20 13.51 12.48
CA GLU A 273 7.38 13.13 13.90
C GLU A 273 8.64 13.77 14.52
N LEU A 274 9.71 13.96 13.73
CA LEU A 274 10.97 14.56 14.20
C LEU A 274 10.98 16.09 14.15
N TYR A 275 10.44 16.68 13.08
CA TYR A 275 10.64 18.09 12.75
C TYR A 275 9.34 18.82 12.40
N GLY A 276 8.20 18.14 12.35
CA GLY A 276 6.93 18.72 11.92
C GLY A 276 6.40 19.77 12.88
N SER A 277 5.54 20.62 12.37
CA SER A 277 4.70 21.53 13.12
C SER A 277 3.37 21.71 12.39
N ASP A 278 2.32 22.10 13.10
CA ASP A 278 1.02 22.42 12.51
C ASP A 278 0.32 23.57 13.26
N ASN A 279 -0.80 24.04 12.71
CA ASN A 279 -1.62 25.09 13.31
C ASN A 279 -2.42 24.65 14.56
N TYR A 280 -2.36 23.37 14.94
CA TYR A 280 -2.95 22.82 16.16
C TYR A 280 -1.97 22.80 17.33
N GLY A 281 -0.70 23.19 17.10
CA GLY A 281 0.34 23.31 18.11
C GLY A 281 1.17 22.04 18.33
N ILE A 282 1.10 21.08 17.43
CA ILE A 282 1.99 19.92 17.44
C ILE A 282 3.39 20.37 17.01
N VAL A 283 4.41 19.92 17.74
CA VAL A 283 5.82 20.11 17.42
C VAL A 283 6.54 18.78 17.46
N GLY A 284 7.35 18.49 16.45
CA GLY A 284 8.14 17.27 16.35
C GLY A 284 9.14 17.08 17.49
N ASN A 285 9.57 15.84 17.71
CA ASN A 285 10.51 15.44 18.74
C ASN A 285 11.72 14.74 18.15
N THR A 286 12.88 15.39 18.18
CA THR A 286 14.13 14.85 17.63
C THR A 286 14.78 13.74 18.50
N ASN A 287 14.25 13.47 19.69
CA ASN A 287 14.74 12.46 20.63
C ASN A 287 14.02 11.10 20.48
N LEU A 288 13.18 10.94 19.45
CA LEU A 288 12.45 9.69 19.23
C LEU A 288 13.40 8.54 18.90
N ALA A 289 13.20 7.41 19.55
CA ALA A 289 13.78 6.12 19.17
C ALA A 289 12.99 5.47 18.02
N ALA A 290 13.61 4.54 17.31
CA ALA A 290 12.90 3.74 16.30
C ALA A 290 11.97 2.73 16.96
N GLU A 291 10.78 2.55 16.38
CA GLU A 291 9.90 1.42 16.74
C GLU A 291 10.50 0.11 16.27
N LYS A 292 10.36 -0.94 17.06
CA LYS A 292 10.85 -2.29 16.80
C LYS A 292 9.74 -3.30 16.86
N SER A 293 9.84 -4.39 16.13
CA SER A 293 8.91 -5.50 16.25
C SER A 293 9.61 -6.87 16.26
N LYS A 294 8.92 -7.86 16.85
CA LYS A 294 9.24 -9.29 16.74
C LYS A 294 8.00 -10.03 16.31
N THR A 295 8.11 -10.81 15.25
CA THR A 295 7.00 -11.57 14.67
C THR A 295 7.36 -13.04 14.57
N ASN A 296 6.44 -13.91 14.99
CA ASN A 296 6.47 -15.35 14.75
C ASN A 296 5.25 -15.72 13.91
N GLU A 297 5.46 -16.51 12.87
CA GLU A 297 4.39 -16.97 11.97
C GLU A 297 4.49 -18.47 11.75
N PHE A 298 3.34 -19.13 11.73
CA PHE A 298 3.17 -20.49 11.27
C PHE A 298 2.21 -20.48 10.08
N TYR A 299 2.68 -20.93 8.94
CA TYR A 299 1.91 -21.06 7.71
C TYR A 299 1.64 -22.51 7.38
N GLY A 300 0.41 -22.81 7.01
CA GLY A 300 -0.01 -24.10 6.50
C GLY A 300 -0.82 -23.96 5.21
N GLU A 301 -0.53 -24.82 4.23
CA GLU A 301 -1.30 -24.94 2.99
C GLU A 301 -1.59 -26.40 2.72
N TYR A 302 -2.82 -26.71 2.28
CA TYR A 302 -3.22 -28.04 1.85
C TYR A 302 -3.88 -27.98 0.48
N ASN A 303 -3.30 -28.72 -0.47
CA ASN A 303 -3.78 -28.83 -1.83
C ASN A 303 -4.68 -30.06 -1.95
N PHE A 304 -6.02 -29.90 -1.81
CA PHE A 304 -6.99 -30.98 -2.03
C PHE A 304 -6.87 -31.52 -3.46
N SER A 305 -6.73 -30.61 -4.42
CA SER A 305 -6.51 -30.89 -5.84
C SER A 305 -5.72 -29.75 -6.49
N LYS A 306 -5.43 -29.82 -7.79
CA LYS A 306 -4.84 -28.72 -8.58
C LYS A 306 -5.74 -27.47 -8.63
N LYS A 307 -7.03 -27.61 -8.26
CA LYS A 307 -8.04 -26.54 -8.35
C LYS A 307 -8.48 -26.03 -6.98
N LEU A 308 -8.42 -26.84 -5.94
CA LEU A 308 -8.93 -26.53 -4.61
C LEU A 308 -7.80 -26.55 -3.60
N LYS A 309 -7.59 -25.41 -2.92
CA LYS A 309 -6.54 -25.15 -1.96
C LYS A 309 -7.11 -24.51 -0.70
N PHE A 310 -6.63 -24.94 0.45
CA PHE A 310 -6.80 -24.26 1.73
C PHE A 310 -5.45 -23.75 2.21
N SER A 311 -5.41 -22.53 2.73
CA SER A 311 -4.23 -21.96 3.38
C SER A 311 -4.61 -21.26 4.68
N SER A 312 -3.73 -21.31 5.66
CA SER A 312 -3.91 -20.61 6.93
C SER A 312 -2.57 -20.13 7.47
N THR A 313 -2.58 -18.95 8.09
CA THR A 313 -1.41 -18.35 8.76
C THR A 313 -1.82 -17.92 10.17
N ALA A 314 -1.16 -18.46 11.18
CA ALA A 314 -1.23 -17.98 12.55
C ALA A 314 0.00 -17.11 12.82
N TYR A 315 -0.19 -15.95 13.45
CA TYR A 315 0.92 -15.05 13.76
C TYR A 315 0.79 -14.39 15.13
N ARG A 316 1.94 -14.01 15.69
CA ARG A 316 2.05 -13.15 16.85
C ARG A 316 3.17 -12.14 16.64
N THR A 317 2.83 -10.85 16.79
CA THR A 317 3.76 -9.72 16.70
C THR A 317 3.71 -8.91 17.98
N THR A 318 4.87 -8.55 18.51
CA THR A 318 5.00 -7.56 19.59
C THR A 318 5.72 -6.35 19.03
N ILE A 319 5.18 -5.16 19.24
CA ILE A 319 5.74 -3.88 18.81
C ILE A 319 6.17 -3.08 20.05
N PHE A 320 7.41 -2.64 20.05
CA PHE A 320 8.10 -1.91 21.13
C PHE A 320 8.34 -0.47 20.69
N ASP A 321 8.48 0.43 21.67
CA ASP A 321 8.88 1.83 21.47
C ASP A 321 7.98 2.56 20.44
N ARG A 322 6.65 2.26 20.41
CA ARG A 322 5.71 2.85 19.46
C ARG A 322 5.72 4.37 19.56
N ILE A 323 5.72 5.04 18.41
CA ILE A 323 5.67 6.49 18.34
C ILE A 323 4.20 6.92 18.21
N GLU A 324 3.72 7.67 19.18
CA GLU A 324 2.36 8.24 19.21
C GLU A 324 2.42 9.67 19.72
N SER A 325 1.36 10.47 19.48
CA SER A 325 1.23 11.77 20.12
C SER A 325 1.14 11.60 21.63
N ASN A 326 1.71 12.54 22.37
CA ASN A 326 1.54 12.59 23.83
C ASN A 326 0.07 12.86 24.21
N ALA A 327 -0.28 12.70 25.49
CA ALA A 327 -1.64 12.88 25.97
C ALA A 327 -2.20 14.30 25.72
N GLY A 328 -1.34 15.29 25.59
CA GLY A 328 -1.71 16.69 25.30
C GLY A 328 -1.79 17.03 23.81
N TYR A 329 -1.48 16.09 22.91
CA TYR A 329 -1.38 16.32 21.46
C TYR A 329 -0.46 17.48 21.08
N THR A 330 0.63 17.68 21.85
CA THR A 330 1.59 18.76 21.61
C THR A 330 2.89 18.30 20.96
N THR A 331 3.21 17.02 21.07
CA THR A 331 4.43 16.41 20.51
C THR A 331 4.28 14.91 20.38
N PHE A 332 5.29 14.24 19.85
CA PHE A 332 5.37 12.78 19.73
C PHE A 332 6.29 12.20 20.80
N GLU A 333 5.99 10.99 21.26
CA GLU A 333 6.78 10.25 22.24
C GLU A 333 6.78 8.74 21.96
N ASN A 334 7.83 8.04 22.42
CA ASN A 334 7.84 6.59 22.40
C ASN A 334 7.02 6.06 23.58
N GLN A 335 6.05 5.20 23.29
CA GLN A 335 5.18 4.59 24.28
C GLN A 335 5.90 3.50 25.06
N ILE A 336 5.76 3.52 26.39
CA ILE A 336 6.38 2.52 27.30
C ILE A 336 5.73 1.14 27.15
N ASN A 337 4.44 1.10 26.82
CA ASN A 337 3.68 -0.14 26.74
C ASN A 337 3.75 -0.77 25.37
N ASP A 338 4.15 -2.03 25.32
CA ASP A 338 4.18 -2.84 24.11
C ASP A 338 2.78 -3.05 23.52
N LEU A 339 2.71 -3.16 22.20
CA LEU A 339 1.52 -3.56 21.48
C LEU A 339 1.66 -5.02 21.04
N ASN A 340 0.76 -5.87 21.51
CA ASN A 340 0.67 -7.26 21.09
C ASN A 340 -0.42 -7.43 20.04
N GLN A 341 -0.05 -8.04 18.93
CA GLN A 341 -0.95 -8.41 17.84
C GLN A 341 -0.86 -9.91 17.62
N GLU A 342 -1.98 -10.58 17.59
CA GLU A 342 -2.08 -12.00 17.26
C GLU A 342 -3.25 -12.23 16.32
N GLY A 343 -3.11 -13.17 15.41
CA GLY A 343 -4.17 -13.45 14.46
C GLY A 343 -4.07 -14.79 13.76
N LEU A 344 -5.18 -15.12 13.11
CA LEU A 344 -5.35 -16.28 12.27
C LEU A 344 -6.04 -15.84 10.98
N GLU A 345 -5.32 -15.95 9.88
CA GLU A 345 -5.85 -15.70 8.53
C GLU A 345 -6.05 -17.05 7.83
N SER A 346 -7.20 -17.25 7.22
CA SER A 346 -7.48 -18.51 6.49
C SER A 346 -8.20 -18.23 5.20
N GLU A 347 -7.89 -19.00 4.17
CA GLU A 347 -8.54 -18.94 2.85
C GLU A 347 -8.75 -20.33 2.28
N LEU A 348 -9.96 -20.58 1.80
CA LEU A 348 -10.29 -21.70 0.91
C LEU A 348 -10.51 -21.16 -0.49
N SER A 349 -9.70 -21.57 -1.45
CA SER A 349 -9.79 -21.08 -2.84
C SER A 349 -9.96 -22.21 -3.84
N TYR A 350 -10.87 -22.00 -4.81
CA TYR A 350 -11.09 -22.86 -5.97
C TYR A 350 -10.82 -22.06 -7.24
N ASN A 351 -9.92 -22.56 -8.08
CA ASN A 351 -9.47 -21.85 -9.27
C ASN A 351 -9.45 -22.79 -10.50
N THR A 352 -10.05 -22.32 -11.59
CA THR A 352 -10.02 -22.93 -12.92
C THR A 352 -9.78 -21.86 -13.98
N ASN A 353 -9.63 -22.24 -15.25
CA ASN A 353 -9.43 -21.28 -16.34
C ASN A 353 -10.56 -20.24 -16.49
N ASN A 354 -11.78 -20.58 -16.07
CA ASN A 354 -12.96 -19.74 -16.26
C ASN A 354 -13.72 -19.42 -14.99
N GLN A 355 -13.26 -19.85 -13.82
CA GLN A 355 -13.93 -19.63 -12.55
C GLN A 355 -12.91 -19.53 -11.41
N PHE A 356 -13.09 -18.53 -10.58
CA PHE A 356 -12.41 -18.36 -9.31
C PHE A 356 -13.45 -18.18 -8.20
N PHE A 357 -13.23 -18.83 -7.08
CA PHE A 357 -14.03 -18.70 -5.87
C PHE A 357 -13.10 -18.75 -4.68
N SER A 358 -13.24 -17.83 -3.73
CA SER A 358 -12.57 -17.94 -2.44
C SER A 358 -13.46 -17.49 -1.30
N ILE A 359 -13.31 -18.13 -0.15
CA ILE A 359 -13.82 -17.68 1.15
C ILE A 359 -12.60 -17.43 2.02
N PHE A 360 -12.56 -16.27 2.66
CA PHE A 360 -11.50 -15.93 3.59
C PHE A 360 -12.05 -15.48 4.94
N THR A 361 -11.26 -15.67 5.97
CA THR A 361 -11.53 -15.17 7.31
C THR A 361 -10.23 -14.67 7.94
N ASN A 362 -10.34 -13.59 8.68
CA ASN A 362 -9.25 -12.99 9.44
C ASN A 362 -9.72 -12.72 10.87
N PHE A 363 -9.09 -13.37 11.82
CA PHE A 363 -9.13 -13.06 13.24
C PHE A 363 -7.86 -12.32 13.61
N ALA A 364 -7.98 -11.10 14.15
CA ALA A 364 -6.83 -10.26 14.51
C ALA A 364 -7.13 -9.51 15.80
N LYS A 365 -6.42 -9.84 16.88
CA LYS A 365 -6.48 -9.10 18.12
C LYS A 365 -5.27 -8.18 18.24
N SER A 366 -5.51 -6.91 18.52
CA SER A 366 -4.47 -5.90 18.76
C SER A 366 -4.73 -5.25 20.11
N ARG A 367 -3.83 -5.48 21.08
CA ARG A 367 -4.01 -5.09 22.48
C ARG A 367 -2.73 -4.48 23.06
N THR A 368 -2.87 -3.39 23.81
CA THR A 368 -1.80 -2.86 24.65
C THR A 368 -1.66 -3.67 25.95
N ALA A 369 -0.62 -3.40 26.73
CA ALA A 369 -0.40 -4.06 28.03
C ALA A 369 -1.57 -3.89 29.01
N THR A 370 -2.37 -2.84 28.89
CA THR A 370 -3.59 -2.60 29.67
C THR A 370 -4.82 -3.33 29.11
N ASN A 371 -4.64 -4.24 28.13
CA ASN A 371 -5.67 -5.01 27.44
C ASN A 371 -6.75 -4.18 26.71
N GLY A 372 -6.53 -2.90 26.49
CA GLY A 372 -7.42 -2.06 25.71
C GLY A 372 -7.37 -2.44 24.22
N PRO A 373 -8.53 -2.53 23.53
CA PRO A 373 -8.55 -2.70 22.08
C PRO A 373 -8.00 -1.45 21.39
N GLN A 374 -7.25 -1.65 20.33
CA GLN A 374 -6.80 -0.55 19.47
C GLN A 374 -7.95 -0.03 18.61
N SER A 375 -8.04 1.30 18.46
CA SER A 375 -9.02 1.94 17.58
C SER A 375 -8.84 1.49 16.12
N ARG A 376 -9.96 1.37 15.41
CA ARG A 376 -10.02 1.01 13.98
C ARG A 376 -9.46 -0.37 13.65
N ARG A 377 -9.49 -1.30 14.62
CA ARG A 377 -9.00 -2.67 14.49
C ARG A 377 -10.10 -3.68 14.84
N PRO A 378 -10.94 -4.08 13.86
CA PRO A 378 -11.94 -5.12 14.08
C PRO A 378 -11.25 -6.45 14.37
N ASP A 379 -11.73 -7.17 15.38
CA ASP A 379 -11.18 -8.48 15.76
C ASP A 379 -11.56 -9.58 14.75
N LEU A 380 -12.62 -9.38 13.95
CA LEU A 380 -13.11 -10.33 12.94
C LEU A 380 -13.42 -9.64 11.63
N SER A 381 -12.94 -10.21 10.55
CA SER A 381 -13.44 -9.95 9.21
C SER A 381 -13.49 -11.24 8.40
N TYR A 382 -14.47 -11.38 7.51
CA TYR A 382 -14.55 -12.48 6.55
C TYR A 382 -15.19 -12.00 5.25
N GLY A 383 -15.05 -12.82 4.23
CA GLY A 383 -15.68 -12.49 2.95
C GLY A 383 -15.57 -13.60 1.92
N LEU A 384 -16.12 -13.28 0.76
CA LEU A 384 -16.21 -14.19 -0.38
C LEU A 384 -15.86 -13.42 -1.65
N ASN A 385 -15.04 -14.04 -2.50
CA ASN A 385 -14.78 -13.55 -3.85
C ASN A 385 -15.24 -14.60 -4.85
N TYR A 386 -16.00 -14.19 -5.83
CA TYR A 386 -16.44 -15.04 -6.92
C TYR A 386 -16.21 -14.34 -8.26
N LEU A 387 -15.64 -15.06 -9.22
CA LEU A 387 -15.47 -14.62 -10.60
C LEU A 387 -15.81 -15.76 -11.54
N LYS A 388 -16.60 -15.49 -12.56
CA LYS A 388 -16.97 -16.42 -13.62
C LYS A 388 -16.82 -15.77 -14.98
N LYS A 389 -16.08 -16.46 -15.88
CA LYS A 389 -15.98 -16.11 -17.30
C LYS A 389 -16.89 -17.06 -18.08
N PHE A 390 -17.81 -16.48 -18.81
CA PHE A 390 -18.70 -17.21 -19.72
C PHE A 390 -18.16 -17.02 -21.14
N ASN A 391 -17.80 -18.10 -21.81
CA ASN A 391 -17.40 -18.05 -23.21
C ASN A 391 -18.67 -17.87 -24.06
N SER A 392 -18.72 -16.81 -24.84
CA SER A 392 -19.78 -16.56 -25.80
C SER A 392 -19.17 -16.56 -27.21
N ASN A 393 -19.62 -17.48 -28.05
CA ASN A 393 -19.09 -17.62 -29.42
C ASN A 393 -19.49 -16.45 -30.34
N LEU A 394 -20.49 -15.65 -30.00
CA LEU A 394 -20.99 -14.59 -30.87
C LEU A 394 -20.41 -13.18 -30.61
N TYR A 395 -19.96 -12.86 -29.39
CA TYR A 395 -19.61 -11.46 -29.07
C TYR A 395 -18.50 -11.32 -28.00
N GLY A 396 -17.63 -12.32 -27.87
CA GLY A 396 -16.56 -12.33 -26.85
C GLY A 396 -17.01 -12.70 -25.42
N PRO A 397 -16.07 -12.86 -24.49
CA PRO A 397 -16.37 -13.35 -23.15
C PRO A 397 -17.17 -12.34 -22.32
N LEU A 398 -18.11 -12.88 -21.53
CA LEU A 398 -18.79 -12.17 -20.45
C LEU A 398 -18.15 -12.55 -19.13
N THR A 399 -17.74 -11.58 -18.33
CA THR A 399 -17.18 -11.80 -17.00
C THR A 399 -18.12 -11.24 -15.94
N PHE A 400 -18.46 -12.07 -14.98
CA PHE A 400 -19.22 -11.70 -13.78
C PHE A 400 -18.31 -11.81 -12.57
N SER A 401 -18.33 -10.83 -11.66
CA SER A 401 -17.70 -10.94 -10.35
C SER A 401 -18.63 -10.46 -9.22
N LEU A 402 -18.46 -11.09 -8.07
CA LEU A 402 -19.16 -10.77 -6.83
C LEU A 402 -18.14 -10.79 -5.71
N ASN A 403 -18.09 -9.73 -4.89
CA ASN A 403 -17.22 -9.62 -3.73
C ASN A 403 -18.08 -9.25 -2.53
N HIS A 404 -18.00 -10.06 -1.48
CA HIS A 404 -18.63 -9.81 -0.19
C HIS A 404 -17.56 -9.62 0.86
N LYS A 405 -17.75 -8.64 1.76
CA LYS A 405 -16.88 -8.41 2.90
C LYS A 405 -17.71 -8.00 4.12
N TYR A 406 -17.59 -8.81 5.16
CA TYR A 406 -18.02 -8.46 6.50
C TYR A 406 -16.82 -7.89 7.28
N THR A 407 -17.05 -6.80 8.02
CA THR A 407 -16.10 -6.22 8.96
C THR A 407 -16.81 -6.11 10.31
N GLY A 408 -16.24 -6.72 11.35
CA GLY A 408 -16.82 -6.74 12.68
C GLY A 408 -16.80 -5.40 13.39
N ASP A 409 -17.47 -5.35 14.52
CA ASP A 409 -17.49 -4.18 15.40
C ASP A 409 -16.08 -3.80 15.82
N HIS A 410 -15.82 -2.51 15.99
CA HIS A 410 -14.52 -2.01 16.41
C HIS A 410 -14.63 -0.68 17.13
N LEU A 411 -13.65 -0.34 17.95
CA LEU A 411 -13.54 0.97 18.57
C LEU A 411 -13.09 2.01 17.55
N ASP A 412 -13.67 3.20 17.65
CA ASP A 412 -13.17 4.39 16.95
C ASP A 412 -13.44 5.66 17.78
N TRP A 413 -12.77 6.74 17.44
CA TRP A 413 -12.98 8.04 18.05
C TRP A 413 -14.09 8.78 17.31
N ASP A 414 -15.16 9.19 18.03
CA ASP A 414 -16.33 9.87 17.46
C ASP A 414 -16.30 11.40 17.56
N GLY A 415 -15.12 11.96 17.78
CA GLY A 415 -14.92 13.39 18.00
C GLY A 415 -14.99 13.82 19.48
N ALA A 416 -15.54 12.97 20.36
CA ALA A 416 -15.67 13.25 21.78
C ALA A 416 -15.13 12.13 22.68
N LYS A 417 -15.31 10.87 22.27
CA LYS A 417 -14.94 9.68 23.05
C LYS A 417 -14.69 8.49 22.13
N ASN A 418 -14.07 7.45 22.67
CA ASN A 418 -14.03 6.14 22.01
C ASN A 418 -15.44 5.50 22.03
N SER A 419 -15.95 5.21 20.85
CA SER A 419 -17.26 4.55 20.65
C SER A 419 -17.12 3.29 19.81
N PHE A 420 -18.02 2.31 20.00
CA PHE A 420 -18.06 1.13 19.14
C PHE A 420 -18.80 1.44 17.84
N GLN A 421 -18.08 1.27 16.74
CA GLN A 421 -18.65 1.27 15.40
C GLN A 421 -19.26 -0.10 15.12
N LYS A 422 -20.47 -0.11 14.55
CA LYS A 422 -21.17 -1.34 14.19
C LYS A 422 -20.44 -2.06 13.05
N SER A 423 -20.65 -3.37 13.00
CA SER A 423 -20.21 -4.20 11.87
C SER A 423 -20.83 -3.72 10.55
N THR A 424 -20.11 -3.99 9.46
CA THR A 424 -20.55 -3.63 8.09
C THR A 424 -20.55 -4.85 7.18
N ASP A 425 -21.58 -4.95 6.33
CA ASP A 425 -21.73 -5.95 5.27
C ASP A 425 -21.73 -5.27 3.90
N LEU A 426 -20.63 -5.42 3.16
CA LEU A 426 -20.50 -4.82 1.84
C LEU A 426 -20.53 -5.89 0.76
N LEU A 427 -21.36 -5.67 -0.25
CA LEU A 427 -21.48 -6.54 -1.42
C LEU A 427 -21.27 -5.72 -2.69
N ASP A 428 -20.26 -6.08 -3.46
CA ASP A 428 -19.94 -5.46 -4.74
C ASP A 428 -20.17 -6.45 -5.88
N MET A 429 -20.66 -5.96 -6.99
CA MET A 429 -20.93 -6.75 -8.20
C MET A 429 -20.31 -6.05 -9.42
N SER A 430 -19.73 -6.84 -10.31
CA SER A 430 -19.26 -6.34 -11.60
C SER A 430 -19.69 -7.29 -12.73
N LEU A 431 -20.12 -6.71 -13.84
CA LEU A 431 -20.40 -7.39 -15.09
C LEU A 431 -19.63 -6.72 -16.21
N SER A 432 -18.81 -7.45 -16.93
CA SER A 432 -18.07 -6.90 -18.07
C SER A 432 -18.17 -7.80 -19.29
N LYS A 433 -18.29 -7.17 -20.46
CA LYS A 433 -18.40 -7.82 -21.75
C LYS A 433 -17.40 -7.24 -22.72
N ASN A 434 -16.59 -8.10 -23.34
CA ASN A 434 -15.83 -7.69 -24.51
C ASN A 434 -16.74 -7.77 -25.74
N TRP A 435 -16.95 -6.65 -26.42
CA TRP A 435 -17.78 -6.54 -27.61
C TRP A 435 -16.98 -5.89 -28.73
N PHE A 436 -16.60 -6.69 -29.74
CA PHE A 436 -15.77 -6.26 -30.87
C PHE A 436 -14.47 -5.54 -30.45
N GLY A 437 -13.75 -6.07 -29.47
CA GLY A 437 -12.50 -5.48 -28.96
C GLY A 437 -12.69 -4.31 -27.99
N THR A 438 -13.96 -3.92 -27.74
CA THR A 438 -14.30 -2.91 -26.73
C THR A 438 -14.84 -3.62 -25.49
N ASN A 439 -14.25 -3.33 -24.34
CA ASN A 439 -14.75 -3.84 -23.07
C ASN A 439 -15.74 -2.83 -22.48
N ILE A 440 -16.96 -3.31 -22.23
CA ILE A 440 -18.04 -2.54 -21.55
C ILE A 440 -18.23 -3.18 -20.19
N SER A 441 -18.24 -2.37 -19.13
CA SER A 441 -18.40 -2.84 -17.75
C SER A 441 -19.48 -2.08 -17.01
N LEU A 442 -20.22 -2.82 -16.18
CA LEU A 442 -21.17 -2.30 -15.20
C LEU A 442 -20.65 -2.72 -13.82
N ASN A 443 -20.39 -1.75 -12.96
CA ASN A 443 -19.93 -2.00 -11.60
C ASN A 443 -20.95 -1.40 -10.62
N VAL A 444 -21.36 -2.21 -9.64
CA VAL A 444 -22.21 -1.78 -8.55
C VAL A 444 -21.45 -2.01 -7.26
N SER A 445 -21.05 -0.93 -6.61
CA SER A 445 -20.47 -0.99 -5.26
C SER A 445 -21.56 -0.82 -4.22
N ASN A 446 -21.37 -1.47 -3.06
CA ASN A 446 -22.31 -1.44 -1.95
C ASN A 446 -23.75 -1.78 -2.39
N LEU A 447 -23.93 -2.93 -3.04
CA LEU A 447 -25.23 -3.38 -3.60
C LEU A 447 -26.33 -3.42 -2.54
N LEU A 448 -26.01 -3.71 -1.29
CA LEU A 448 -26.93 -3.76 -0.16
C LEU A 448 -27.37 -2.35 0.31
N ASN A 449 -26.70 -1.30 -0.17
CA ASN A 449 -26.91 0.09 0.24
C ASN A 449 -26.70 0.31 1.75
N GLU A 450 -25.68 -0.36 2.31
CA GLU A 450 -25.28 -0.20 3.70
C GLU A 450 -24.86 1.25 3.97
N ARG A 451 -25.39 1.86 5.03
CA ARG A 451 -25.00 3.18 5.49
C ARG A 451 -24.10 3.04 6.71
N TYR A 452 -22.86 3.47 6.60
CA TYR A 452 -21.86 3.33 7.64
C TYR A 452 -20.88 4.49 7.64
N GLU A 453 -20.17 4.65 8.74
CA GLU A 453 -19.12 5.64 8.92
C GLU A 453 -17.75 4.95 8.98
N LYS A 454 -16.74 5.55 8.34
CA LYS A 454 -15.36 5.06 8.40
C LYS A 454 -14.38 6.14 7.96
N PRO A 455 -13.61 6.75 8.89
CA PRO A 455 -13.72 6.59 10.34
C PRO A 455 -15.07 7.06 10.89
N ALA A 456 -15.28 6.90 12.22
CA ALA A 456 -16.46 7.43 12.90
C ALA A 456 -16.65 8.91 12.55
N THR A 457 -17.89 9.35 12.41
CA THR A 457 -18.35 10.66 11.94
C THR A 457 -18.21 10.90 10.43
N TYR A 458 -17.42 10.11 9.70
CA TYR A 458 -17.26 10.25 8.26
C TYR A 458 -18.14 9.25 7.50
N ALA A 459 -19.14 9.78 6.80
CA ALA A 459 -20.05 8.97 6.00
C ALA A 459 -19.33 8.27 4.85
N GLN A 460 -19.75 7.05 4.59
CA GLN A 460 -19.31 6.31 3.41
C GLN A 460 -20.45 6.23 2.39
N ASP A 461 -20.06 6.16 1.13
CA ASP A 461 -21.00 6.09 0.02
C ASP A 461 -21.99 4.92 0.18
N GLY A 462 -23.26 5.20 -0.07
CA GLY A 462 -24.28 4.18 -0.28
C GLY A 462 -24.02 3.40 -1.59
N ARG A 463 -25.08 2.80 -2.15
CA ARG A 463 -24.99 2.09 -3.43
C ARG A 463 -24.56 3.03 -4.56
N ARG A 464 -23.53 2.64 -5.32
CA ARG A 464 -23.07 3.36 -6.50
C ARG A 464 -23.05 2.48 -7.73
N LEU A 465 -23.54 3.03 -8.84
CA LEU A 465 -23.49 2.42 -10.15
C LEU A 465 -22.44 3.13 -11.02
N ARG A 466 -21.55 2.38 -11.65
CA ARG A 466 -20.56 2.90 -12.59
C ARG A 466 -20.58 2.12 -13.89
N LEU A 467 -20.63 2.83 -15.01
CA LEU A 467 -20.40 2.28 -16.33
C LEU A 467 -18.95 2.55 -16.75
N GLY A 468 -18.32 1.61 -17.43
CA GLY A 468 -16.99 1.76 -17.98
C GLY A 468 -16.91 1.27 -19.41
N ILE A 469 -16.14 1.97 -20.22
CA ILE A 469 -15.81 1.60 -21.59
C ILE A 469 -14.30 1.67 -21.74
N SER A 470 -13.67 0.61 -22.24
CA SER A 470 -12.24 0.59 -22.55
C SER A 470 -11.96 -0.16 -23.86
N ARG A 471 -10.99 0.31 -24.61
CA ARG A 471 -10.56 -0.32 -25.85
C ARG A 471 -9.05 -0.25 -26.01
N SER A 472 -8.45 -1.39 -26.36
CA SER A 472 -7.07 -1.48 -26.82
C SER A 472 -7.03 -1.48 -28.34
N TYR A 473 -6.04 -0.83 -28.97
CA TYR A 473 -5.87 -0.68 -30.42
C TYR A 473 -4.40 -0.68 -30.83
#